data_71b41c415bdbefca5e0e154ad576290a
#
_entry.id   71b41c415bdbefca5e0e154ad576290a
#
_cell.length_a   1.000
_cell.length_b   1.000
_cell.length_c   1.000
_cell.angle_alpha   90.00
_cell.angle_beta   90.00
_cell.angle_gamma   90.00
#
_symmetry.space_group_name_H-M   'P 1'
#
loop_
_entity.id
_entity.type
_entity.pdbx_description
1 polymer ?
#
loop_
_entity_poly.entity_id
_entity_poly.type
_entity_poly.pdbx_seq_one_letter_code
_entity_poly.pdbx_strand_id
1 'polypeptide(L)'
;MNLQQFVKKLPKHLVYAPIYRKGVEIKSKDGKILKATGKNPFGDSYDRDFSPEDVAYVLERNPKRFGAVGLFTGSKGKVLVILDVDK
;
A
#
# COMPACT_ATOMS: atom_id res chain seq x y z
N MET A 1 -18.33 -3.89 1.79
CA MET A 1 -17.31 -3.59 0.74
C MET A 1 -15.99 -4.16 1.20
N ASN A 2 -15.33 -4.96 0.37
CA ASN A 2 -13.99 -5.43 0.70
C ASN A 2 -12.94 -4.43 0.22
N LEU A 3 -11.68 -4.65 0.61
CA LEU A 3 -10.60 -3.72 0.31
C LEU A 3 -10.37 -3.53 -1.19
N GLN A 4 -10.46 -4.62 -1.98
CA GLN A 4 -10.27 -4.51 -3.42
C GLN A 4 -11.38 -3.69 -4.08
N GLN A 5 -12.62 -3.86 -3.64
CA GLN A 5 -13.74 -3.06 -4.16
C GLN A 5 -13.57 -1.59 -3.82
N PHE A 6 -13.12 -1.29 -2.61
CA PHE A 6 -12.81 0.08 -2.20
C PHE A 6 -11.74 0.69 -3.09
N VAL A 7 -10.64 -0.03 -3.30
CA VAL A 7 -9.50 0.45 -4.10
C VAL A 7 -9.92 0.74 -5.54
N LYS A 8 -10.72 -0.13 -6.15
CA LYS A 8 -11.17 0.05 -7.54
C LYS A 8 -12.02 1.30 -7.75
N LYS A 9 -12.59 1.86 -6.67
CA LYS A 9 -13.41 3.07 -6.74
C LYS A 9 -12.60 4.34 -6.52
N LEU A 10 -11.30 4.24 -6.25
CA LEU A 10 -10.46 5.40 -6.00
C LEU A 10 -10.17 6.17 -7.29
N PRO A 11 -9.96 7.51 -7.21
CA PRO A 11 -9.59 8.31 -8.37
C PRO A 11 -8.31 7.79 -9.02
N LYS A 12 -8.33 7.63 -10.34
CA LYS A 12 -7.23 7.01 -11.09
C LYS A 12 -6.04 7.93 -11.34
N HIS A 13 -6.20 9.23 -11.12
CA HIS A 13 -5.15 10.21 -11.39
C HIS A 13 -4.18 10.41 -10.23
N LEU A 14 -4.40 9.71 -9.12
CA LEU A 14 -3.56 9.80 -7.94
C LEU A 14 -2.68 8.55 -7.82
N VAL A 15 -1.63 8.64 -7.00
CA VAL A 15 -0.67 7.57 -6.80
C VAL A 15 -0.95 6.89 -5.47
N TYR A 16 -1.01 5.57 -5.48
CA TYR A 16 -1.37 4.77 -4.32
C TYR A 16 -0.28 3.75 -3.99
N ALA A 17 -0.42 3.08 -2.86
CA ALA A 17 0.48 2.01 -2.46
C ALA A 17 -0.27 0.95 -1.66
N PRO A 18 0.05 -0.34 -1.89
CA PRO A 18 -0.38 -1.39 -0.96
C PRO A 18 0.34 -1.22 0.37
N ILE A 19 -0.39 -1.40 1.48
CA ILE A 19 0.15 -1.23 2.83
C ILE A 19 0.20 -2.57 3.53
N TYR A 20 1.37 -2.95 4.05
CA TYR A 20 1.55 -4.20 4.76
C TYR A 20 0.71 -4.25 6.03
N ARG A 21 0.17 -5.44 6.34
CA ARG A 21 -0.51 -5.68 7.60
C ARG A 21 0.49 -5.58 8.76
N LYS A 22 0.02 -5.11 9.90
CA LYS A 22 0.83 -5.05 11.12
C LYS A 22 1.38 -6.45 11.46
N GLY A 23 2.67 -6.52 11.75
CA GLY A 23 3.33 -7.76 12.14
C GLY A 23 3.90 -8.58 10.98
N VAL A 24 3.62 -8.20 9.74
CA VAL A 24 4.21 -8.87 8.58
C VAL A 24 5.71 -8.58 8.55
N GLU A 25 6.51 -9.63 8.30
CA GLU A 25 7.95 -9.46 8.16
C GLU A 25 8.27 -8.93 6.77
N ILE A 26 9.04 -7.84 6.73
CA ILE A 26 9.49 -7.21 5.50
C ILE A 26 11.00 -7.06 5.54
N LYS A 27 11.65 -7.25 4.38
CA LYS A 27 13.09 -7.12 4.27
C LYS A 27 13.45 -5.72 3.80
N SER A 28 14.28 -5.03 4.58
CA SER A 28 14.75 -3.70 4.20
C SER A 28 15.85 -3.77 3.14
N LYS A 29 16.21 -2.62 2.57
CA LYS A 29 17.25 -2.54 1.52
C LYS A 29 18.62 -3.02 2.00
N ASP A 30 18.91 -2.87 3.28
CA ASP A 30 20.17 -3.30 3.88
C ASP A 30 20.13 -4.74 4.41
N GLY A 31 19.09 -5.48 4.07
CA GLY A 31 18.97 -6.90 4.40
C GLY A 31 18.37 -7.22 5.76
N LYS A 32 18.02 -6.20 6.53
CA LYS A 32 17.40 -6.41 7.85
C LYS A 32 15.94 -6.80 7.71
N ILE A 33 15.48 -7.68 8.60
CA ILE A 33 14.08 -8.04 8.66
C ILE A 33 13.38 -7.18 9.70
N LEU A 34 12.33 -6.50 9.26
CA LEU A 34 11.53 -5.60 10.10
C LEU A 34 10.10 -6.12 10.16
N LYS A 35 9.40 -5.78 11.23
CA LYS A 35 7.97 -6.06 11.33
C LYS A 35 7.18 -4.82 10.94
N ALA A 36 6.24 -4.98 10.03
CA ALA A 36 5.40 -3.88 9.59
C ALA A 36 4.54 -3.36 10.73
N THR A 37 4.36 -2.04 10.78
CA THR A 37 3.56 -1.37 11.81
C THR A 37 2.10 -1.18 11.41
N GLY A 38 1.74 -1.59 10.20
CA GLY A 38 0.44 -1.31 9.60
C GLY A 38 0.42 -0.03 8.77
N LYS A 39 1.56 0.66 8.70
CA LYS A 39 1.71 1.91 7.93
C LYS A 39 2.84 1.85 6.90
N ASN A 40 3.44 0.67 6.72
CA ASN A 40 4.57 0.52 5.80
C ASN A 40 4.06 0.18 4.40
N PRO A 41 4.38 1.00 3.39
CA PRO A 41 3.99 0.69 2.02
C PRO A 41 4.88 -0.39 1.42
N PHE A 42 4.37 -1.07 0.41
CA PHE A 42 5.16 -1.97 -0.41
C PHE A 42 6.37 -1.21 -0.97
N GLY A 43 7.57 -1.80 -0.84
CA GLY A 43 8.82 -1.11 -1.16
C GLY A 43 8.89 -0.52 -2.57
N ASP A 44 8.39 -1.23 -3.57
CA ASP A 44 8.37 -0.75 -4.95
C ASP A 44 7.52 0.50 -5.15
N SER A 45 6.63 0.82 -4.19
CA SER A 45 5.76 1.99 -4.28
C SER A 45 6.54 3.31 -4.26
N TYR A 46 7.75 3.31 -3.75
CA TYR A 46 8.59 4.52 -3.74
C TYR A 46 9.20 4.82 -5.12
N ASP A 47 9.37 3.79 -5.94
CA ASP A 47 10.02 3.89 -7.23
C ASP A 47 9.04 3.81 -8.41
N ARG A 48 7.83 3.35 -8.16
CA ARG A 48 6.80 3.17 -9.19
C ARG A 48 5.50 3.80 -8.75
N ASP A 49 4.82 4.40 -9.70
CA ASP A 49 3.50 4.98 -9.46
C ASP A 49 2.44 3.90 -9.65
N PHE A 50 1.81 3.48 -8.56
CA PHE A 50 0.76 2.47 -8.60
C PHE A 50 -0.58 3.13 -8.82
N SER A 51 -1.30 2.66 -9.85
CA SER A 51 -2.70 3.01 -10.04
C SER A 51 -3.58 2.20 -9.07
N PRO A 52 -4.86 2.57 -8.90
CA PRO A 52 -5.77 1.75 -8.11
C PRO A 52 -5.82 0.29 -8.57
N GLU A 53 -5.74 0.05 -9.87
CA GLU A 53 -5.77 -1.30 -10.42
C GLU A 53 -4.52 -2.09 -10.04
N ASP A 54 -3.36 -1.44 -10.07
CA ASP A 54 -2.10 -2.08 -9.63
C ASP A 54 -2.15 -2.46 -8.16
N VAL A 55 -2.66 -1.56 -7.33
CA VAL A 55 -2.81 -1.82 -5.90
C VAL A 55 -3.77 -2.99 -5.67
N ALA A 56 -4.91 -2.97 -6.35
CA ALA A 56 -5.89 -4.06 -6.23
C ALA A 56 -5.28 -5.41 -6.63
N TYR A 57 -4.46 -5.42 -7.67
CA TYR A 57 -3.78 -6.64 -8.11
C TYR A 57 -2.85 -7.20 -7.02
N VAL A 58 -2.05 -6.33 -6.41
CA VAL A 58 -1.13 -6.75 -5.34
C VAL A 58 -1.91 -7.25 -4.11
N LEU A 59 -2.97 -6.55 -3.72
CA LEU A 59 -3.81 -6.94 -2.58
C LEU A 59 -4.49 -8.29 -2.82
N GLU A 60 -4.96 -8.52 -4.03
CA GLU A 60 -5.63 -9.77 -4.39
C GLU A 60 -4.69 -10.96 -4.34
N ARG A 61 -3.44 -10.77 -4.78
CA ARG A 61 -2.44 -11.84 -4.79
C ARG A 61 -1.83 -12.11 -3.41
N ASN A 62 -1.85 -11.12 -2.53
CA ASN A 62 -1.18 -11.22 -1.23
C ASN A 62 -2.09 -10.74 -0.10
N PRO A 63 -3.28 -11.33 0.05
CA PRO A 63 -4.27 -10.84 1.03
C PRO A 63 -3.81 -10.98 2.48
N LYS A 64 -2.87 -11.88 2.74
CA LYS A 64 -2.34 -12.08 4.10
C LYS A 64 -1.24 -11.09 4.46
N ARG A 65 -0.61 -10.48 3.46
CA ARG A 65 0.50 -9.55 3.68
C ARG A 65 0.04 -8.08 3.69
N PHE A 66 -0.98 -7.75 2.92
CA PHE A 66 -1.46 -6.37 2.77
C PHE A 66 -2.88 -6.24 3.31
N GLY A 67 -3.17 -5.16 3.99
CA GLY A 67 -4.46 -4.95 4.61
C GLY A 67 -5.02 -3.54 4.49
N ALA A 68 -4.32 -2.66 3.78
CA ALA A 68 -4.76 -1.29 3.60
C ALA A 68 -4.22 -0.72 2.31
N VAL A 69 -4.67 0.47 1.95
CA VAL A 69 -4.16 1.22 0.82
C VAL A 69 -3.71 2.60 1.33
N GLY A 70 -2.58 3.09 0.81
CA GLY A 70 -2.08 4.41 1.11
C GLY A 70 -2.16 5.30 -0.11
N LEU A 71 -2.25 6.60 0.12
CA LEU A 71 -2.21 7.63 -0.92
C LEU A 71 -0.94 8.44 -0.75
N PHE A 72 -0.13 8.51 -1.80
CA PHE A 72 1.01 9.40 -1.81
C PHE A 72 0.59 10.80 -2.24
N THR A 73 0.96 11.79 -1.43
CA THR A 73 0.73 13.20 -1.72
C THR A 73 2.07 13.92 -1.79
N GLY A 74 2.09 15.09 -2.44
CA GLY A 74 3.31 15.88 -2.59
C GLY A 74 4.16 15.44 -3.77
N SER A 75 5.07 16.31 -4.22
CA SER A 75 5.89 16.07 -5.40
C SER A 75 7.27 15.50 -5.09
N LYS A 76 7.82 15.80 -3.92
CA LYS A 76 9.12 15.30 -3.49
C LYS A 76 9.02 14.76 -2.07
N GLY A 77 9.66 13.60 -1.85
CA GLY A 77 9.66 12.98 -0.54
C GLY A 77 8.33 12.31 -0.20
N LYS A 78 7.45 12.20 -1.11
CA LYS A 78 6.15 11.48 -1.07
C LYS A 78 5.60 11.31 0.34
N VAL A 79 4.66 12.16 0.73
CA VAL A 79 3.93 12.01 1.99
C VAL A 79 2.88 10.91 1.83
N LEU A 80 2.90 9.92 2.70
CA LEU A 80 1.98 8.80 2.66
C LEU A 80 0.82 9.02 3.63
N VAL A 81 -0.39 8.96 3.12
CA VAL A 81 -1.62 9.00 3.93
C VAL A 81 -2.28 7.64 3.85
N ILE A 82 -2.53 7.01 4.99
CA ILE A 82 -3.18 5.70 5.04
C ILE A 82 -4.68 5.91 4.95
N LEU A 83 -5.30 5.22 4.00
CA LEU A 83 -6.74 5.28 3.80
C LEU A 83 -7.38 4.12 4.56
N ASP A 84 -8.24 4.44 5.52
CA ASP A 84 -8.95 3.42 6.28
C ASP A 84 -10.18 2.96 5.51
N VAL A 85 -10.41 1.66 5.55
CA VAL A 85 -11.60 1.06 4.98
C VAL A 85 -12.54 0.69 6.13
N ASP A 86 -13.71 1.27 6.13
CA ASP A 86 -14.73 0.91 7.12
C ASP A 86 -15.19 -0.52 6.89
N LYS A 87 -15.19 -1.26 7.97
CA LYS A 87 -15.61 -2.66 7.94
C LYS A 87 -17.11 -2.81 8.11
#